data_44e089e3cd1ca196ea75d8c82514e8ef
#
_entry.id   44e089e3cd1ca196ea75d8c82514e8ef
#
_cell.length_a   1.000
_cell.length_b   1.000
_cell.length_c   1.000
_cell.angle_alpha   90.00
_cell.angle_beta   90.00
_cell.angle_gamma   90.00
#
_symmetry.space_group_name_H-M   'P 1'
#
loop_
_entity.id
_entity.type
_entity.pdbx_description
1 polymer ?
#
loop_
_entity_poly.entity_id
_entity_poly.type
_entity_poly.pdbx_seq_one_letter_code
_entity_poly.pdbx_strand_id
1 'polypeptide(L)'
;MARLASLQTPVIERVRGYNDALKAAGLQEYSNVVGEDFSIQNGYIETKLLLSYKDRPTAILALSNTILLGEIKAITEARMTISKDISIISFDNNLFLEYLTPPITRVEQPIQEIGILATRTMIKYLKGREKIGASHNSVQLLPKLIIGDSVRNLRKQ
;
A
#
# COMPACT_ATOMS: atom_id res chain seq x y z
N MET A 1 -10.12 14.28 10.24
CA MET A 1 -8.83 14.75 9.69
C MET A 1 -7.74 13.92 10.32
N ALA A 2 -7.19 12.94 9.58
CA ALA A 2 -6.07 12.14 10.07
C ALA A 2 -4.86 13.04 10.32
N ARG A 3 -4.20 12.86 11.47
CA ARG A 3 -2.94 13.56 11.80
C ARG A 3 -1.82 13.04 10.89
N LEU A 4 -1.69 13.58 9.70
CA LEU A 4 -0.57 13.31 8.77
C LEU A 4 0.80 13.70 9.36
N ALA A 5 0.85 14.43 10.48
CA ALA A 5 2.07 14.98 11.05
C ALA A 5 3.05 13.96 11.66
N SER A 6 2.66 12.68 11.83
CA SER A 6 3.54 11.62 12.34
C SER A 6 3.91 10.57 11.28
N LEU A 7 3.44 10.72 10.04
CA LEU A 7 3.71 9.76 8.98
C LEU A 7 5.15 9.92 8.46
N GLN A 8 5.84 8.78 8.31
CA GLN A 8 7.16 8.75 7.68
C GLN A 8 7.06 9.13 6.20
N THR A 9 8.08 9.76 5.64
CA THR A 9 8.14 10.21 4.24
C THR A 9 7.59 9.19 3.22
N PRO A 10 7.91 7.87 3.31
CA PRO A 10 7.39 6.90 2.35
C PRO A 10 5.87 6.78 2.35
N VAL A 11 5.21 6.97 3.48
CA VAL A 11 3.74 6.91 3.59
C VAL A 11 3.11 8.11 2.93
N ILE A 12 3.68 9.29 3.15
CA ILE A 12 3.22 10.54 2.52
C ILE A 12 3.27 10.41 1.00
N GLU A 13 4.35 9.85 0.45
CA GLU A 13 4.50 9.65 -0.99
C GLU A 13 3.49 8.61 -1.55
N ARG A 14 3.18 7.54 -0.82
CA ARG A 14 2.14 6.57 -1.21
C ARG A 14 0.76 7.23 -1.25
N VAL A 15 0.40 8.00 -0.22
CA VAL A 15 -0.87 8.75 -0.17
C VAL A 15 -0.93 9.80 -1.28
N ARG A 16 0.18 10.48 -1.56
CA ARG A 16 0.25 11.42 -2.68
C ARG A 16 -0.01 10.73 -4.02
N GLY A 17 0.66 9.60 -4.29
CA GLY A 17 0.44 8.83 -5.51
C GLY A 17 -1.01 8.36 -5.67
N TYR A 18 -1.65 7.93 -4.58
CA TYR A 18 -3.08 7.60 -4.56
C TYR A 18 -3.95 8.80 -4.95
N ASN A 19 -3.72 9.96 -4.35
CA ASN A 19 -4.48 11.16 -4.65
C ASN A 19 -4.26 11.65 -6.08
N ASP A 20 -3.02 11.60 -6.57
CA ASP A 20 -2.68 11.99 -7.94
C ASP A 20 -3.37 11.07 -8.96
N ALA A 21 -3.44 9.76 -8.69
CA ALA A 21 -4.15 8.81 -9.55
C ALA A 21 -5.67 9.07 -9.58
N LEU A 22 -6.29 9.33 -8.43
CA LEU A 22 -7.72 9.68 -8.37
C LEU A 22 -8.01 10.99 -9.11
N LYS A 23 -7.14 11.99 -8.95
CA LYS A 23 -7.27 13.26 -9.64
C LYS A 23 -7.16 13.09 -11.17
N ALA A 24 -6.19 12.30 -11.63
CA ALA A 24 -6.04 12.01 -13.05
C ALA A 24 -7.22 11.26 -13.64
N ALA A 25 -7.94 10.46 -12.82
CA ALA A 25 -9.16 9.76 -13.20
C ALA A 25 -10.44 10.59 -13.06
N GLY A 26 -10.37 11.84 -12.55
CA GLY A 26 -11.54 12.66 -12.25
C GLY A 26 -12.36 12.19 -11.05
N LEU A 27 -11.73 11.43 -10.13
CA LEU A 27 -12.36 10.77 -8.98
C LEU A 27 -11.87 11.34 -7.64
N GLN A 28 -11.33 12.56 -7.60
CA GLN A 28 -10.75 13.15 -6.39
C GLN A 28 -11.76 13.32 -5.25
N GLU A 29 -13.04 13.43 -5.54
CA GLU A 29 -14.11 13.53 -4.54
C GLU A 29 -14.29 12.24 -3.72
N TYR A 30 -13.84 11.11 -4.26
CA TYR A 30 -13.89 9.80 -3.60
C TYR A 30 -12.62 9.50 -2.80
N SER A 31 -11.66 10.44 -2.74
CA SER A 31 -10.45 10.25 -1.96
C SER A 31 -10.79 10.19 -0.46
N ASN A 32 -10.47 9.07 0.15
CA ASN A 32 -10.63 8.87 1.59
C ASN A 32 -9.39 8.15 2.14
N VAL A 33 -8.67 8.79 3.05
CA VAL A 33 -7.47 8.25 3.69
C VAL A 33 -7.76 8.14 5.17
N VAL A 34 -7.73 6.91 5.71
CA VAL A 34 -8.06 6.61 7.10
C VAL A 34 -6.92 5.87 7.79
N GLY A 35 -6.96 5.84 9.11
CA GLY A 35 -6.00 5.13 9.96
C GLY A 35 -4.91 6.02 10.54
N GLU A 36 -4.39 5.59 11.69
CA GLU A 36 -3.39 6.31 12.47
C GLU A 36 -2.04 5.56 12.54
N ASP A 37 -2.05 4.24 12.34
CA ASP A 37 -0.85 3.39 12.41
C ASP A 37 -0.91 2.21 11.43
N PHE A 38 0.16 1.43 11.37
CA PHE A 38 0.33 0.28 10.48
C PHE A 38 0.04 -1.06 11.16
N SER A 39 -0.76 -1.08 12.23
CA SER A 39 -1.13 -2.32 12.91
C SER A 39 -2.26 -3.07 12.20
N ILE A 40 -2.33 -4.39 12.45
CA ILE A 40 -3.45 -5.23 12.02
C ILE A 40 -4.76 -4.72 12.64
N GLN A 41 -4.71 -4.27 13.91
CA GLN A 41 -5.87 -3.77 14.63
C GLN A 41 -6.42 -2.49 14.01
N ASN A 42 -5.55 -1.56 13.60
CA ASN A 42 -5.97 -0.33 12.93
C ASN A 42 -6.62 -0.66 11.58
N GLY A 43 -5.97 -1.50 10.74
CA GLY A 43 -6.55 -1.96 9.49
C GLY A 43 -7.92 -2.60 9.65
N TYR A 44 -8.11 -3.40 10.71
CA TYR A 44 -9.40 -4.03 11.01
C TYR A 44 -10.48 -3.02 11.41
N ILE A 45 -10.18 -2.11 12.35
CA ILE A 45 -11.15 -1.13 12.85
C ILE A 45 -11.58 -0.18 11.72
N GLU A 46 -10.61 0.40 11.01
CA GLU A 46 -10.89 1.35 9.94
C GLU A 46 -11.70 0.71 8.81
N THR A 47 -11.36 -0.53 8.43
CA THR A 47 -12.12 -1.24 7.42
C THR A 47 -13.56 -1.53 7.88
N LYS A 48 -13.77 -1.94 9.13
CA LYS A 48 -15.14 -2.11 9.66
C LYS A 48 -15.95 -0.81 9.60
N LEU A 49 -15.33 0.31 9.93
CA LEU A 49 -15.98 1.63 9.84
C LEU A 49 -16.33 1.96 8.38
N LEU A 50 -15.39 1.80 7.45
CA LEU A 50 -15.62 2.03 6.03
C LEU A 50 -16.75 1.18 5.47
N LEU A 51 -16.82 -0.10 5.85
CA LEU A 51 -17.85 -1.04 5.40
C LEU A 51 -19.23 -0.75 6.00
N SER A 52 -19.30 -0.01 7.12
CA SER A 52 -20.57 0.35 7.78
C SER A 52 -21.26 1.56 7.12
N TYR A 53 -20.57 2.32 6.28
CA TYR A 53 -21.17 3.48 5.62
C TYR A 53 -22.17 3.06 4.55
N LYS A 54 -23.24 3.85 4.38
CA LYS A 54 -24.23 3.66 3.32
C LYS A 54 -23.55 3.69 1.93
N ASP A 55 -22.68 4.67 1.72
CA ASP A 55 -21.89 4.86 0.50
C ASP A 55 -20.46 4.34 0.73
N ARG A 56 -20.37 3.03 1.03
CA ARG A 56 -19.09 2.38 1.30
C ARG A 56 -18.18 2.35 0.07
N PRO A 57 -16.85 2.34 0.25
CA PRO A 57 -15.92 2.22 -0.86
C PRO A 57 -16.09 0.87 -1.58
N THR A 58 -15.89 0.88 -2.89
CA THR A 58 -15.87 -0.33 -3.73
C THR A 58 -14.47 -0.90 -3.91
N ALA A 59 -13.45 -0.14 -3.48
CA ALA A 59 -12.05 -0.57 -3.52
C ALA A 59 -11.26 0.03 -2.35
N ILE A 60 -10.29 -0.71 -1.83
CA ILE A 60 -9.39 -0.29 -0.76
C ILE A 60 -7.94 -0.54 -1.21
N LEU A 61 -7.06 0.42 -0.91
CA LEU A 61 -5.62 0.29 -1.07
C LEU A 61 -4.98 0.19 0.32
N ALA A 62 -4.55 -1.00 0.72
CA ALA A 62 -3.76 -1.21 1.92
C ALA A 62 -2.35 -0.69 1.73
N LEU A 63 -1.90 0.23 2.58
CA LEU A 63 -0.56 0.82 2.49
C LEU A 63 0.56 -0.08 3.07
N SER A 64 0.21 -1.26 3.60
CA SER A 64 1.16 -2.29 4.06
C SER A 64 0.49 -3.66 4.18
N ASN A 65 1.31 -4.71 4.25
CA ASN A 65 0.84 -6.08 4.47
C ASN A 65 0.14 -6.27 5.84
N THR A 66 0.55 -5.52 6.87
CA THR A 66 -0.06 -5.63 8.20
C THR A 66 -1.47 -5.04 8.22
N ILE A 67 -1.66 -3.87 7.58
CA ILE A 67 -3.00 -3.29 7.38
C ILE A 67 -3.89 -4.24 6.59
N LEU A 68 -3.38 -4.81 5.49
CA LEU A 68 -4.11 -5.77 4.65
C LEU A 68 -4.67 -6.95 5.46
N LEU A 69 -3.90 -7.50 6.41
CA LEU A 69 -4.39 -8.60 7.25
C LEU A 69 -5.61 -8.19 8.08
N GLY A 70 -5.62 -6.97 8.61
CA GLY A 70 -6.77 -6.39 9.31
C GLY A 70 -7.97 -6.19 8.39
N GLU A 71 -7.75 -5.69 7.18
CA GLU A 71 -8.78 -5.50 6.16
C GLU A 71 -9.44 -6.83 5.77
N ILE A 72 -8.64 -7.86 5.47
CA ILE A 72 -9.14 -9.19 5.12
C ILE A 72 -10.02 -9.74 6.24
N LYS A 73 -9.59 -9.60 7.50
CA LYS A 73 -10.37 -10.03 8.65
C LYS A 73 -11.73 -9.32 8.70
N ALA A 74 -11.76 -7.99 8.56
CA ALA A 74 -12.98 -7.20 8.60
C ALA A 74 -13.95 -7.56 7.46
N ILE A 75 -13.44 -7.75 6.25
CA ILE A 75 -14.20 -8.12 5.06
C ILE A 75 -14.81 -9.53 5.23
N THR A 76 -14.01 -10.47 5.77
CA THR A 76 -14.48 -11.83 6.05
C THR A 76 -15.59 -11.84 7.08
N GLU A 77 -15.47 -11.09 8.18
CA GLU A 77 -16.51 -10.95 9.20
C GLU A 77 -17.79 -10.29 8.64
N ALA A 78 -17.64 -9.35 7.70
CA ALA A 78 -18.76 -8.75 6.99
C ALA A 78 -19.41 -9.70 5.96
N ARG A 79 -18.89 -10.92 5.79
CA ARG A 79 -19.33 -11.92 4.79
C ARG A 79 -19.26 -11.40 3.36
N MET A 80 -18.35 -10.49 3.09
CA MET A 80 -18.08 -9.96 1.76
C MET A 80 -17.01 -10.76 1.05
N THR A 81 -17.12 -10.82 -0.27
CA THR A 81 -16.16 -11.53 -1.13
C THR A 81 -15.24 -10.52 -1.81
N ILE A 82 -13.92 -10.70 -1.63
CA ILE A 82 -12.91 -9.92 -2.33
C ILE A 82 -13.07 -10.13 -3.84
N SER A 83 -12.88 -9.08 -4.63
CA SER A 83 -13.11 -8.99 -6.07
C SER A 83 -14.59 -8.89 -6.47
N LYS A 84 -15.52 -9.57 -5.79
CA LYS A 84 -16.95 -9.50 -6.12
C LYS A 84 -17.63 -8.28 -5.48
N ASP A 85 -17.49 -8.14 -4.16
CA ASP A 85 -18.16 -7.11 -3.37
C ASP A 85 -17.27 -5.91 -3.09
N ILE A 86 -15.93 -6.12 -3.02
CA ILE A 86 -14.93 -5.11 -2.79
C ILE A 86 -13.61 -5.49 -3.45
N SER A 87 -12.95 -4.54 -4.09
CA SER A 87 -11.60 -4.72 -4.65
C SER A 87 -10.55 -4.36 -3.61
N ILE A 88 -9.42 -5.10 -3.60
CA ILE A 88 -8.29 -4.80 -2.72
C ILE A 88 -7.00 -4.76 -3.52
N ILE A 89 -6.16 -3.77 -3.20
CA ILE A 89 -4.76 -3.70 -3.64
C ILE A 89 -3.91 -3.52 -2.39
N SER A 90 -2.76 -4.19 -2.33
CA SER A 90 -1.79 -4.01 -1.24
C SER A 90 -0.51 -3.33 -1.71
N PHE A 91 0.12 -2.59 -0.81
CA PHE A 91 1.49 -2.17 -0.95
C PHE A 91 2.40 -3.13 -0.19
N ASP A 92 3.61 -3.36 -0.71
CA ASP A 92 4.59 -4.37 -0.32
C ASP A 92 4.27 -5.79 -0.83
N ASN A 93 5.32 -6.60 -0.94
CA ASN A 93 5.23 -7.99 -1.34
C ASN A 93 5.46 -8.91 -0.14
N ASN A 94 4.55 -9.88 0.01
CA ASN A 94 4.76 -10.99 0.94
C ASN A 94 4.31 -12.27 0.23
N LEU A 95 5.06 -13.35 0.42
CA LEU A 95 4.82 -14.63 -0.26
C LEU A 95 3.39 -15.16 -0.06
N PHE A 96 2.77 -14.93 1.10
CA PHE A 96 1.41 -15.42 1.36
C PHE A 96 0.35 -14.78 0.46
N LEU A 97 0.60 -13.62 -0.14
CA LEU A 97 -0.38 -12.90 -0.97
C LEU A 97 -0.78 -13.67 -2.24
N GLU A 98 0.10 -14.54 -2.72
CA GLU A 98 -0.16 -15.41 -3.88
C GLU A 98 -1.04 -16.61 -3.53
N TYR A 99 -1.04 -17.01 -2.26
CA TYR A 99 -1.78 -18.18 -1.77
C TYR A 99 -3.15 -17.82 -1.19
N LEU A 100 -3.50 -16.52 -1.15
CA LEU A 100 -4.85 -16.09 -0.79
C LEU A 100 -5.83 -16.38 -1.92
N THR A 101 -7.11 -16.49 -1.57
CA THR A 101 -8.18 -16.69 -2.53
C THR A 101 -9.16 -15.52 -2.44
N PRO A 102 -9.19 -14.63 -3.46
CA PRO A 102 -8.30 -14.60 -4.64
C PRO A 102 -6.88 -14.11 -4.33
N PRO A 103 -5.87 -14.38 -5.20
CA PRO A 103 -4.55 -13.77 -5.09
C PRO A 103 -4.61 -12.25 -5.12
N ILE A 104 -3.84 -11.59 -4.25
CA ILE A 104 -3.92 -10.14 -4.08
C ILE A 104 -3.06 -9.40 -5.11
N THR A 105 -3.68 -8.46 -5.82
CA THR A 105 -2.97 -7.44 -6.63
C THR A 105 -2.15 -6.55 -5.70
N ARG A 106 -0.87 -6.32 -6.02
CA ARG A 106 0.04 -5.63 -5.12
C ARG A 106 1.12 -4.83 -5.82
N VAL A 107 1.62 -3.82 -5.13
CA VAL A 107 2.80 -3.05 -5.53
C VAL A 107 4.01 -3.64 -4.84
N GLU A 108 4.87 -4.34 -5.58
CA GLU A 108 6.07 -4.99 -5.09
C GLU A 108 7.26 -4.04 -5.11
N GLN A 109 7.92 -3.83 -3.98
CA GLN A 109 9.16 -3.09 -3.87
C GLN A 109 10.37 -3.98 -4.22
N PRO A 110 11.42 -3.44 -4.88
CA PRO A 110 12.63 -4.19 -5.21
C PRO A 110 13.55 -4.33 -3.98
N ILE A 111 13.11 -5.06 -2.96
CA ILE A 111 13.74 -5.15 -1.63
C ILE A 111 15.18 -5.66 -1.73
N GLN A 112 15.45 -6.63 -2.61
CA GLN A 112 16.80 -7.16 -2.80
C GLN A 112 17.76 -6.10 -3.36
N GLU A 113 17.32 -5.33 -4.34
CA GLU A 113 18.10 -4.25 -4.93
C GLU A 113 18.36 -3.13 -3.91
N ILE A 114 17.34 -2.78 -3.10
CA ILE A 114 17.47 -1.83 -1.99
C ILE A 114 18.55 -2.31 -1.02
N GLY A 115 18.52 -3.58 -0.59
CA GLY A 115 19.49 -4.16 0.32
C GLY A 115 20.92 -4.16 -0.24
N ILE A 116 21.07 -4.54 -1.51
CA ILE A 116 22.37 -4.53 -2.21
C ILE A 116 22.94 -3.11 -2.29
N LEU A 117 22.12 -2.14 -2.70
CA LEU A 117 22.56 -0.74 -2.81
C LEU A 117 22.92 -0.14 -1.46
N ALA A 118 22.09 -0.36 -0.43
CA ALA A 118 22.36 0.10 0.92
C ALA A 118 23.69 -0.46 1.45
N THR A 119 23.89 -1.77 1.29
CA THR A 119 25.15 -2.43 1.72
C THR A 119 26.37 -1.91 0.96
N ARG A 120 26.28 -1.77 -0.37
CA ARG A 120 27.38 -1.23 -1.18
C ARG A 120 27.73 0.19 -0.77
N THR A 121 26.72 1.03 -0.53
CA THR A 121 26.92 2.42 -0.08
C THR A 121 27.60 2.45 1.29
N MET A 122 27.13 1.64 2.25
CA MET A 122 27.76 1.54 3.57
C MET A 122 29.24 1.13 3.47
N ILE A 123 29.56 0.12 2.66
CA ILE A 123 30.96 -0.31 2.46
C ILE A 123 31.83 0.80 1.89
N LYS A 124 31.33 1.60 0.97
CA LYS A 124 32.08 2.74 0.40
C LYS A 124 32.39 3.79 1.47
N TYR A 125 31.41 4.13 2.33
CA TYR A 125 31.64 5.04 3.45
C TYR A 125 32.68 4.49 4.44
N LEU A 126 32.56 3.23 4.85
CA LEU A 126 33.50 2.61 5.77
C LEU A 126 34.95 2.56 5.22
N LYS A 127 35.11 2.46 3.91
CA LYS A 127 36.42 2.50 3.23
C LYS A 127 36.91 3.92 2.95
N GLY A 128 36.24 4.95 3.42
CA GLY A 128 36.62 6.35 3.22
C GLY A 128 36.58 6.82 1.75
N ARG A 129 35.90 6.06 0.87
CA ARG A 129 35.78 6.39 -0.55
C ARG A 129 34.70 7.42 -0.85
N GLU A 130 33.77 7.62 0.08
CA GLU A 130 32.72 8.65 0.03
C GLU A 130 32.59 9.31 1.40
N LYS A 131 32.35 10.64 1.43
CA LYS A 131 32.07 11.37 2.67
C LYS A 131 30.57 11.41 2.92
N ILE A 132 30.16 11.17 4.17
CA ILE A 132 28.76 11.33 4.58
C ILE A 132 28.37 12.80 4.33
N GLY A 133 27.34 13.03 3.51
CA GLY A 133 26.82 14.36 3.20
C GLY A 133 27.42 15.04 1.96
N ALA A 134 28.34 14.41 1.23
CA ALA A 134 28.99 15.03 0.06
C ALA A 134 28.09 15.12 -1.19
N SER A 135 27.05 14.33 -1.32
CA SER A 135 25.94 14.52 -2.25
C SER A 135 24.76 13.68 -1.81
N HIS A 136 23.57 14.28 -1.78
CA HIS A 136 22.32 13.55 -1.57
C HIS A 136 21.95 12.85 -2.88
N ASN A 137 22.73 11.86 -3.28
CA ASN A 137 22.36 10.99 -4.39
C ASN A 137 21.26 10.05 -3.90
N SER A 138 20.03 10.56 -3.88
CA SER A 138 18.85 9.73 -3.70
C SER A 138 18.72 8.81 -4.91
N VAL A 139 18.84 7.51 -4.68
CA VAL A 139 18.57 6.50 -5.71
C VAL A 139 17.13 6.06 -5.55
N GLN A 140 16.31 6.31 -6.56
CA GLN A 140 14.94 5.82 -6.62
C GLN A 140 14.89 4.54 -7.42
N LEU A 141 14.36 3.48 -6.81
CA LEU A 141 14.09 2.21 -7.47
C LEU A 141 12.60 2.12 -7.78
N LEU A 142 12.28 1.64 -8.99
CA LEU A 142 10.89 1.53 -9.42
C LEU A 142 10.26 0.25 -8.86
N PRO A 143 9.09 0.36 -8.21
CA PRO A 143 8.32 -0.81 -7.81
C PRO A 143 7.66 -1.46 -9.04
N LYS A 144 7.17 -2.71 -8.87
CA LYS A 144 6.41 -3.44 -9.88
C LYS A 144 4.97 -3.60 -9.42
N LEU A 145 4.03 -3.49 -10.37
CA LEU A 145 2.65 -3.89 -10.13
C LEU A 145 2.49 -5.36 -10.48
N ILE A 146 2.16 -6.18 -9.48
CA ILE A 146 1.87 -7.61 -9.64
C ILE A 146 0.35 -7.76 -9.66
N ILE A 147 -0.19 -8.20 -10.78
CA ILE A 147 -1.64 -8.37 -10.95
C ILE A 147 -2.05 -9.72 -10.35
N GLY A 148 -3.00 -9.68 -9.46
CA GLY A 148 -3.77 -10.82 -8.95
C GLY A 148 -5.23 -10.68 -9.33
N ASP A 149 -6.09 -11.47 -8.70
CA ASP A 149 -7.53 -11.52 -9.00
C ASP A 149 -8.39 -10.77 -7.98
N SER A 150 -7.77 -9.96 -7.11
CA SER A 150 -8.46 -9.22 -6.04
C SER A 150 -9.15 -7.93 -6.50
N VAL A 151 -8.99 -7.55 -7.77
CA VAL A 151 -9.56 -6.33 -8.35
C VAL A 151 -10.57 -6.67 -9.43
N ARG A 152 -11.80 -6.19 -9.27
CA ARG A 152 -12.88 -6.36 -10.26
C ARG A 152 -12.77 -5.35 -11.38
N ASN A 153 -12.89 -5.80 -12.61
CA ASN A 153 -13.04 -4.94 -13.76
C ASN A 153 -14.52 -4.62 -14.01
N LEU A 154 -14.94 -3.39 -13.68
CA LEU A 154 -16.34 -2.94 -13.85
C LEU A 154 -16.71 -2.59 -15.29
N ARG A 155 -15.72 -2.49 -16.22
CA ARG A 155 -15.95 -2.16 -17.63
C ARG A 155 -16.32 -3.37 -18.51
N LYS A 156 -16.27 -4.57 -17.97
CA LYS A 156 -16.55 -5.84 -18.69
C LYS A 156 -17.91 -6.44 -18.31
N GLN A 157 -18.89 -5.60 -17.98
CA GLN A 157 -20.29 -6.04 -17.81
C GLN A 157 -21.15 -5.60 -18.96
#